data_36f81533dcbc8d85ef044c78b545f782
#
_entry.id   36f81533dcbc8d85ef044c78b545f782
#
_cell.length_a   1.000
_cell.length_b   1.000
_cell.length_c   1.000
_cell.angle_alpha   90.00
_cell.angle_beta   90.00
_cell.angle_gamma   90.00
#
_symmetry.space_group_name_H-M   'P 1'
#
loop_
_entity.id
_entity.type
_entity.pdbx_description
1 polymer ?
#
loop_
_entity_poly.entity_id
_entity_poly.type
_entity_poly.pdbx_seq_one_letter_code
_entity_poly.pdbx_strand_id
1 'polypeptide(L)'
;MEREQLKQTLKSLHQELESQEEVDPELTELLGALDQDIHHLINRSAEVEQESTIDAAESLAARFAASHPRAEAMLQEIVALLGRMGV
;
A
#
# COMPACT_ATOMS: atom_id res chain seq x y z
N MET A 1 13.25 3.60 10.69
CA MET A 1 13.22 4.49 9.51
C MET A 1 11.97 4.22 8.70
N GLU A 2 11.37 5.25 8.18
CA GLU A 2 10.10 5.10 7.46
C GLU A 2 10.18 4.19 6.25
N ARG A 3 11.29 4.22 5.52
CA ARG A 3 11.44 3.35 4.35
C ARG A 3 11.42 1.87 4.72
N GLU A 4 12.12 1.52 5.78
CA GLU A 4 12.13 0.14 6.27
C GLU A 4 10.75 -0.26 6.77
N GLN A 5 10.13 0.63 7.50
CA GLN A 5 8.79 0.40 8.02
C GLN A 5 7.80 0.20 6.89
N LEU A 6 7.91 1.00 5.84
CA LEU A 6 7.06 0.89 4.67
C LEU A 6 7.21 -0.46 3.99
N LYS A 7 8.45 -0.91 3.80
CA LYS A 7 8.71 -2.21 3.21
C LYS A 7 8.14 -3.34 4.04
N GLN A 8 8.28 -3.25 5.35
CA GLN A 8 7.75 -4.26 6.25
C GLN A 8 6.24 -4.28 6.25
N THR A 9 5.62 -3.12 6.23
CA THR A 9 4.17 -3.03 6.18
C THR A 9 3.63 -3.61 4.88
N LEU A 10 4.29 -3.33 3.76
CA LEU A 10 3.91 -3.93 2.48
C LEU A 10 4.02 -5.44 2.51
N LYS A 11 5.10 -5.95 3.07
CA LYS A 11 5.29 -7.38 3.20
C LYS A 11 4.21 -8.01 4.05
N SER A 12 3.89 -7.37 5.17
CA SER A 12 2.83 -7.85 6.05
C SER A 12 1.48 -7.86 5.36
N LEU A 13 1.21 -6.83 4.56
CA LEU A 13 -0.03 -6.74 3.79
C LEU A 13 -0.14 -7.88 2.80
N HIS A 14 0.93 -8.17 2.07
CA HIS A 14 0.95 -9.28 1.13
C HIS A 14 0.71 -10.61 1.84
N GLN A 15 1.34 -10.81 2.99
CA GLN A 15 1.16 -12.02 3.78
C GLN A 15 -0.26 -12.15 4.29
N GLU A 16 -0.84 -11.04 4.71
CA GLU A 16 -2.23 -11.06 5.17
C GLU A 16 -3.17 -11.49 4.06
N LEU A 17 -2.97 -10.96 2.86
CA LEU A 17 -3.83 -11.30 1.73
C LEU A 17 -3.60 -12.73 1.24
N GLU A 18 -2.38 -13.22 1.32
CA GLU A 18 -2.09 -14.60 0.96
C GLU A 18 -2.80 -15.60 1.87
N SER A 19 -3.02 -15.21 3.12
CA SER A 19 -3.71 -16.06 4.08
C SER A 19 -5.23 -16.06 3.91
N GLN A 20 -5.76 -15.15 3.10
CA GLN A 20 -7.19 -15.07 2.83
C GLN A 20 -7.54 -15.96 1.65
N GLU A 21 -8.62 -16.71 1.77
CA GLU A 21 -9.04 -17.63 0.72
C GLU A 21 -9.72 -16.92 -0.45
N GLU A 22 -10.38 -15.81 -0.15
CA GLU A 22 -11.14 -15.11 -1.17
C GLU A 22 -10.76 -13.64 -1.23
N VAL A 23 -9.79 -13.34 -2.05
CA VAL A 23 -9.44 -11.96 -2.36
C VAL A 23 -9.82 -11.70 -3.81
N ASP A 24 -10.52 -10.60 -4.04
CA ASP A 24 -10.89 -10.20 -5.40
C ASP A 24 -9.63 -10.03 -6.25
N PRO A 25 -9.53 -10.71 -7.40
CA PRO A 25 -8.36 -10.58 -8.28
C PRO A 25 -8.07 -9.14 -8.68
N GLU A 26 -9.11 -8.32 -8.85
CA GLU A 26 -8.92 -6.92 -9.18
C GLU A 26 -8.17 -6.19 -8.07
N LEU A 27 -8.52 -6.48 -6.81
CA LEU A 27 -7.83 -5.86 -5.68
C LEU A 27 -6.38 -6.31 -5.59
N THR A 28 -6.12 -7.57 -5.91
CA THR A 28 -4.76 -8.10 -5.94
C THR A 28 -3.92 -7.40 -7.01
N GLU A 29 -4.49 -7.16 -8.17
CA GLU A 29 -3.79 -6.44 -9.23
C GLU A 29 -3.51 -5.00 -8.84
N LEU A 30 -4.48 -4.32 -8.22
CA LEU A 30 -4.30 -2.95 -7.77
C LEU A 30 -3.23 -2.87 -6.70
N LEU A 31 -3.19 -3.85 -5.82
CA LEU A 31 -2.15 -3.90 -4.80
C LEU A 31 -0.77 -4.09 -5.43
N GLY A 32 -0.67 -4.95 -6.44
CA GLY A 32 0.58 -5.14 -7.16
C GLY A 32 1.08 -3.85 -7.82
N ALA A 33 0.17 -3.10 -8.42
CA ALA A 33 0.52 -1.81 -9.01
C ALA A 33 0.98 -0.81 -7.97
N LEU A 34 0.30 -0.76 -6.84
CA LEU A 34 0.69 0.11 -5.73
C LEU A 34 2.07 -0.26 -5.20
N ASP A 35 2.32 -1.55 -5.07
CA ASP A 35 3.61 -2.05 -4.60
C ASP A 35 4.74 -1.58 -5.52
N GLN A 36 4.54 -1.67 -6.83
CA GLN A 36 5.53 -1.19 -7.80
C GLN A 36 5.74 0.31 -7.67
N ASP A 37 4.68 1.07 -7.51
CA ASP A 37 4.78 2.52 -7.35
C ASP A 37 5.60 2.88 -6.11
N ILE A 38 5.37 2.17 -5.02
CA ILE A 38 6.09 2.40 -3.77
C ILE A 38 7.56 2.05 -3.93
N HIS A 39 7.87 0.95 -4.61
CA HIS A 39 9.26 0.58 -4.87
C HIS A 39 9.96 1.64 -5.72
N HIS A 40 9.27 2.22 -6.69
CA HIS A 40 9.82 3.31 -7.48
C HIS A 40 10.13 4.53 -6.62
N LEU A 41 9.22 4.88 -5.71
CA LEU A 41 9.44 6.00 -4.81
C LEU A 41 10.66 5.80 -3.93
N ILE A 42 10.80 4.60 -3.40
CA ILE A 42 11.91 4.28 -2.50
C ILE A 42 13.23 4.32 -3.25
N ASN A 43 13.26 3.77 -4.46
CA ASN A 43 14.51 3.60 -5.20
C ASN A 43 14.95 4.84 -5.97
N ARG A 44 14.01 5.67 -6.39
CA ARG A 44 14.30 6.80 -7.26
C ARG A 44 13.98 8.17 -6.69
N SER A 45 13.36 8.20 -5.52
CA SER A 45 12.92 9.44 -4.91
C SER A 45 12.07 10.27 -5.87
N ALA A 46 11.17 9.63 -6.57
CA ALA A 46 10.34 10.30 -7.57
C ALA A 46 9.25 11.10 -6.87
N GLU A 47 9.51 12.37 -6.64
CA GLU A 47 8.60 13.25 -5.93
C GLU A 47 7.26 13.44 -6.63
N VAL A 48 7.30 13.39 -7.94
CA VAL A 48 6.12 13.69 -8.76
C VAL A 48 5.00 12.70 -8.56
N GLU A 49 5.34 11.44 -8.27
CA GLU A 49 4.36 10.38 -8.20
C GLU A 49 3.84 10.08 -6.81
N GLN A 50 4.38 10.76 -5.81
CA GLN A 50 4.02 10.43 -4.43
C GLN A 50 2.56 10.69 -4.13
N GLU A 51 2.04 11.83 -4.54
CA GLU A 51 0.65 12.20 -4.32
C GLU A 51 -0.28 11.20 -4.98
N SER A 52 0.07 10.79 -6.18
CA SER A 52 -0.67 9.79 -6.93
C SER A 52 -0.65 8.44 -6.23
N THR A 53 0.50 8.07 -5.68
CA THR A 53 0.65 6.82 -4.95
C THR A 53 -0.18 6.83 -3.67
N ILE A 54 -0.20 7.95 -2.95
CA ILE A 54 -1.03 8.10 -1.76
C ILE A 54 -2.51 7.96 -2.11
N ASP A 55 -2.95 8.62 -3.18
CA ASP A 55 -4.34 8.52 -3.62
C ASP A 55 -4.71 7.08 -3.97
N ALA A 56 -3.82 6.37 -4.64
CA ALA A 56 -4.05 4.98 -4.99
C ALA A 56 -4.16 4.11 -3.74
N ALA A 57 -3.31 4.36 -2.75
CA ALA A 57 -3.36 3.60 -1.49
C ALA A 57 -4.66 3.88 -0.74
N GLU A 58 -5.11 5.13 -0.69
CA GLU A 58 -6.36 5.47 -0.04
C GLU A 58 -7.56 4.84 -0.73
N SER A 59 -7.58 4.86 -2.05
CA SER A 59 -8.66 4.23 -2.82
C SER A 59 -8.70 2.73 -2.57
N LEU A 60 -7.55 2.10 -2.54
CA LEU A 60 -7.45 0.68 -2.30
C LEU A 60 -7.90 0.34 -0.89
N ALA A 61 -7.52 1.15 0.09
CA ALA A 61 -7.94 0.97 1.47
C ALA A 61 -9.47 1.01 1.58
N ALA A 62 -10.10 1.95 0.89
CA ALA A 62 -11.55 2.06 0.90
C ALA A 62 -12.21 0.81 0.32
N ARG A 63 -11.62 0.22 -0.69
CA ARG A 63 -12.15 -1.01 -1.29
C ARG A 63 -12.02 -2.21 -0.37
N PHE A 64 -10.94 -2.28 0.38
CA PHE A 64 -10.74 -3.37 1.32
C PHE A 64 -11.53 -3.22 2.62
N ALA A 65 -11.96 -2.01 2.96
CA ALA A 65 -12.58 -1.74 4.24
C ALA A 65 -13.77 -2.64 4.55
N ALA A 66 -14.57 -2.97 3.54
CA ALA A 66 -15.79 -3.75 3.74
C ALA A 66 -15.51 -5.24 3.92
N SER A 67 -14.45 -5.77 3.30
CA SER A 67 -14.22 -7.20 3.28
C SER A 67 -12.96 -7.66 3.99
N HIS A 68 -11.97 -6.78 4.11
CA HIS A 68 -10.69 -7.14 4.72
C HIS A 68 -10.19 -6.02 5.63
N PRO A 69 -10.77 -5.90 6.85
CA PRO A 69 -10.43 -4.76 7.73
C PRO A 69 -8.95 -4.68 8.10
N ARG A 70 -8.26 -5.82 8.20
CA ARG A 70 -6.83 -5.80 8.51
C ARG A 70 -6.00 -5.23 7.37
N ALA A 71 -6.37 -5.61 6.15
CA ALA A 71 -5.70 -5.07 4.97
C ALA A 71 -5.95 -3.56 4.87
N GLU A 72 -7.16 -3.14 5.15
CA GLU A 72 -7.50 -1.72 5.16
C GLU A 72 -6.64 -0.96 6.18
N ALA A 73 -6.51 -1.49 7.38
CA ALA A 73 -5.67 -0.86 8.41
C ALA A 73 -4.21 -0.76 7.98
N MET A 74 -3.69 -1.80 7.33
CA MET A 74 -2.31 -1.80 6.83
C MET A 74 -2.12 -0.77 5.73
N LEU A 75 -3.10 -0.62 4.85
CA LEU A 75 -3.04 0.38 3.80
C LEU A 75 -3.10 1.80 4.37
N GLN A 76 -3.88 2.02 5.43
CA GLN A 76 -3.91 3.31 6.11
C GLN A 76 -2.54 3.63 6.71
N GLU A 77 -1.86 2.64 7.25
CA GLU A 77 -0.50 2.83 7.75
C GLU A 77 0.45 3.19 6.62
N ILE A 78 0.31 2.55 5.47
CA ILE A 78 1.11 2.88 4.29
C ILE A 78 0.88 4.34 3.87
N VAL A 79 -0.37 4.78 3.85
CA VAL A 79 -0.70 6.16 3.54
C VAL A 79 0.02 7.12 4.51
N ALA A 80 -0.04 6.82 5.80
CA ALA A 80 0.61 7.66 6.81
C ALA A 80 2.13 7.70 6.61
N LEU A 81 2.74 6.56 6.32
CA LEU A 81 4.18 6.49 6.09
C LEU A 81 4.58 7.27 4.83
N LEU A 82 3.81 7.14 3.77
CA LEU A 82 4.07 7.90 2.54
C LEU A 82 3.98 9.40 2.79
N GLY A 83 3.00 9.81 3.56
CA GLY A 83 2.86 11.22 3.91
C GLY A 83 4.05 11.77 4.70
N ARG A 84 4.63 10.94 5.56
CA ARG A 84 5.80 11.34 6.33
C ARG A 84 7.06 11.43 5.48
N MET A 85 7.16 10.55 4.49
CA MET A 85 8.34 10.49 3.65
C MET A 85 8.40 11.62 2.64
N GLY A 86 7.27 12.14 2.28
CA GLY A 86 7.13 12.96 1.11
C GLY A 86 7.24 14.45 1.29
N VAL A 87 7.59 14.87 2.36
CA VAL A 87 7.56 16.32 2.60
C VAL A 87 8.76 17.09 2.03
#